data_4c3ff6efaed4a297f3650a90031099b6
#
_entry.id   4c3ff6efaed4a297f3650a90031099b6
#
_cell.length_a   1.000
_cell.length_b   1.000
_cell.length_c   1.000
_cell.angle_alpha   90.00
_cell.angle_beta   90.00
_cell.angle_gamma   90.00
#
_symmetry.space_group_name_H-M   'P 1'
#
loop_
_entity.id
_entity.type
_entity.pdbx_description
1 polymer ?
#
loop_
_entity_poly.entity_id
_entity_poly.type
_entity_poly.pdbx_seq_one_letter_code
_entity_poly.pdbx_strand_id
1 'polypeptide(L)'
;MKSLTEYLTFKTKTRRAFVNITSDIEKLVTKSGVKEGLCLVNAMHITASVFINDNESGLHHDYEKWLEELAPHEPIDHYHHNDTGEDNADAHLKRQIMGREVVVAITDGQLDFGPWETIFYGEFDGKRNKRVLVKIIGE
;
A
#
# COMPACT_ATOMS: atom_id res chain seq x y z
N MET A 1 14.49 -9.98 -21.85
CA MET A 1 13.78 -9.54 -20.63
C MET A 1 13.23 -8.14 -20.83
N LYS A 2 11.99 -7.91 -20.38
CA LYS A 2 11.36 -6.59 -20.38
C LYS A 2 11.33 -6.06 -18.97
N SER A 3 11.33 -4.73 -18.82
CA SER A 3 11.16 -4.10 -17.53
C SER A 3 10.40 -2.79 -17.68
N LEU A 4 9.62 -2.45 -16.66
CA LEU A 4 8.91 -1.17 -16.56
C LEU A 4 9.01 -0.67 -15.14
N THR A 5 9.33 0.60 -14.98
CA THR A 5 9.31 1.26 -13.67
C THR A 5 8.40 2.48 -13.76
N GLU A 6 7.40 2.54 -12.91
CA GLU A 6 6.48 3.67 -12.82
C GLU A 6 6.28 4.05 -11.36
N TYR A 7 5.90 5.30 -11.13
CA TYR A 7 5.61 5.82 -9.80
C TYR A 7 4.19 6.34 -9.78
N LEU A 8 3.38 5.86 -8.84
CA LEU A 8 2.06 6.41 -8.57
C LEU A 8 2.20 7.38 -7.40
N THR A 9 1.47 8.49 -7.44
CA THR A 9 1.48 9.49 -6.37
C THR A 9 0.11 9.57 -5.73
N PHE A 10 0.08 9.54 -4.41
CA PHE A 10 -1.15 9.64 -3.62
C PHE A 10 -1.05 10.80 -2.64
N LYS A 11 -2.14 11.55 -2.53
CA LYS A 11 -2.34 12.56 -1.49
C LYS A 11 -3.77 12.45 -1.01
N THR A 12 -3.97 11.81 0.13
CA THR A 12 -5.31 11.61 0.68
C THR A 12 -5.78 12.85 1.44
N LYS A 13 -7.10 13.07 1.44
CA LYS A 13 -7.71 14.19 2.17
C LYS A 13 -7.80 13.91 3.66
N THR A 14 -7.87 12.64 4.01
CA THR A 14 -7.97 12.16 5.39
C THR A 14 -6.63 11.66 5.87
N ARG A 15 -6.46 11.59 7.19
CA ARG A 15 -5.24 11.06 7.80
C ARG A 15 -5.02 9.59 7.44
N ARG A 16 -6.08 8.80 7.45
CA ARG A 16 -6.04 7.38 7.11
C ARG A 16 -7.00 7.07 5.97
N ALA A 17 -6.58 6.16 5.09
CA ALA A 17 -7.40 5.71 3.99
C ALA A 17 -6.88 4.38 3.45
N PHE A 18 -7.77 3.58 2.88
CA PHE A 18 -7.43 2.39 2.08
C PHE A 18 -7.90 2.64 0.66
N VAL A 19 -6.97 2.68 -0.27
CA VAL A 19 -7.25 2.99 -1.67
C VAL A 19 -7.01 1.74 -2.52
N ASN A 20 -8.04 1.28 -3.22
CA ASN A 20 -7.91 0.16 -4.17
C ASN A 20 -7.14 0.64 -5.39
N ILE A 21 -5.95 0.09 -5.62
CA ILE A 21 -5.08 0.47 -6.73
C ILE A 21 -4.94 -0.64 -7.78
N THR A 22 -5.73 -1.69 -7.67
CA THR A 22 -5.62 -2.87 -8.55
C THR A 22 -5.70 -2.50 -10.02
N SER A 23 -6.68 -1.66 -10.42
CA SER A 23 -6.83 -1.30 -11.83
C SER A 23 -5.66 -0.47 -12.35
N ASP A 24 -5.05 0.37 -11.51
CA ASP A 24 -3.85 1.13 -11.89
C ASP A 24 -2.69 0.17 -12.17
N ILE A 25 -2.53 -0.85 -11.34
CA ILE A 25 -1.47 -1.84 -11.52
C ILE A 25 -1.73 -2.70 -12.76
N GLU A 26 -2.98 -3.12 -12.99
CA GLU A 26 -3.35 -3.90 -14.18
C GLU A 26 -3.01 -3.15 -15.47
N LYS A 27 -3.25 -1.84 -15.51
CA LYS A 27 -2.89 -0.99 -16.67
C LYS A 27 -1.38 -0.97 -16.90
N LEU A 28 -0.59 -0.93 -15.85
CA LEU A 28 0.87 -0.92 -15.95
C LEU A 28 1.39 -2.29 -16.40
N VAL A 29 0.79 -3.38 -15.97
CA VAL A 29 1.13 -4.73 -16.45
C VAL A 29 0.89 -4.80 -17.96
N THR A 30 -0.26 -4.33 -18.44
CA THR A 30 -0.55 -4.28 -19.88
C THR A 30 0.47 -3.42 -20.62
N LYS A 31 0.79 -2.24 -20.10
CA LYS A 31 1.78 -1.33 -20.69
C LYS A 31 3.16 -1.97 -20.77
N SER A 32 3.54 -2.78 -19.79
CA SER A 32 4.86 -3.43 -19.76
C SER A 32 5.06 -4.45 -20.88
N GLY A 33 3.99 -5.03 -21.38
CA GLY A 33 4.04 -6.12 -22.36
C GLY A 33 4.56 -7.44 -21.78
N VAL A 34 4.80 -7.53 -20.50
CA VAL A 34 5.27 -8.76 -19.84
C VAL A 34 4.15 -9.78 -19.81
N LYS A 35 4.44 -10.99 -20.27
CA LYS A 35 3.51 -12.13 -20.27
C LYS A 35 3.78 -13.07 -19.10
N GLU A 36 5.05 -13.25 -18.76
CA GLU A 36 5.49 -14.10 -17.65
C GLU A 36 6.51 -13.33 -16.83
N GLY A 37 6.22 -13.08 -15.58
CA GLY A 37 7.13 -12.31 -14.73
C GLY A 37 6.59 -11.99 -13.36
N LEU A 38 7.12 -10.90 -12.79
CA LEU A 38 6.78 -10.44 -11.44
C LEU A 38 6.47 -8.95 -11.46
N CYS A 39 5.49 -8.57 -10.65
CA CYS A 39 5.12 -7.18 -10.41
C CYS A 39 5.34 -6.85 -8.94
N LEU A 40 6.29 -5.95 -8.67
CA LEU A 40 6.51 -5.39 -7.34
C LEU A 40 5.71 -4.10 -7.20
N VAL A 41 4.96 -3.97 -6.12
CA VAL A 41 4.23 -2.74 -5.77
C VAL A 41 4.66 -2.33 -4.37
N ASN A 42 5.31 -1.20 -4.23
CA ASN A 42 6.08 -0.83 -3.05
C ASN A 42 5.76 0.58 -2.57
N ALA A 43 5.26 0.71 -1.34
CA ALA A 43 5.08 2.02 -0.71
C ALA A 43 6.44 2.59 -0.30
N MET A 44 6.76 3.78 -0.78
CA MET A 44 8.07 4.40 -0.58
C MET A 44 8.13 5.31 0.64
N HIS A 45 7.01 5.55 1.29
CA HIS A 45 6.97 6.39 2.48
C HIS A 45 6.78 5.53 3.74
N ILE A 46 7.50 5.88 4.79
CA ILE A 46 7.56 5.10 6.03
C ILE A 46 6.27 5.14 6.86
N THR A 47 5.26 5.90 6.43
CA THR A 47 3.94 5.95 7.07
C THR A 47 2.81 5.48 6.15
N ALA A 48 3.18 4.81 5.06
CA ALA A 48 2.22 4.24 4.11
C ALA A 48 2.54 2.76 3.84
N SER A 49 1.60 2.04 3.26
CA SER A 49 1.68 0.60 3.07
C SER A 49 1.09 0.21 1.71
N VAL A 50 1.53 -0.94 1.19
CA VAL A 50 0.82 -1.67 0.13
C VAL A 50 0.55 -3.06 0.65
N PHE A 51 -0.68 -3.52 0.54
CA PHE A 51 -1.09 -4.84 1.01
C PHE A 51 -2.17 -5.42 0.10
N ILE A 52 -2.39 -6.72 0.21
CA ILE A 52 -3.39 -7.45 -0.58
C ILE A 52 -4.37 -8.11 0.37
N ASN A 53 -5.66 -7.85 0.16
CA ASN A 53 -6.74 -8.56 0.82
C ASN A 53 -8.06 -8.29 0.09
N ASP A 54 -9.17 -8.70 0.66
CA ASP A 54 -10.49 -8.56 0.07
C ASP A 54 -10.95 -7.09 0.04
N ASN A 55 -11.64 -6.72 -1.02
CA ASN A 55 -12.26 -5.40 -1.16
C ASN A 55 -13.67 -5.43 -0.60
N GLU A 56 -13.78 -5.39 0.74
CA GLU A 56 -15.05 -5.48 1.44
C GLU A 56 -15.08 -4.45 2.58
N SER A 57 -16.12 -3.62 2.63
CA SER A 57 -16.19 -2.46 3.52
C SER A 57 -16.18 -2.83 5.00
N GLY A 58 -16.82 -3.93 5.38
CA GLY A 58 -16.82 -4.40 6.77
C GLY A 58 -15.41 -4.78 7.23
N LEU A 59 -14.66 -5.46 6.37
CA LEU A 59 -13.27 -5.83 6.65
C LEU A 59 -12.41 -4.56 6.81
N HIS A 60 -12.59 -3.56 5.97
CA HIS A 60 -11.83 -2.31 6.07
C HIS A 60 -12.17 -1.55 7.36
N HIS A 61 -13.42 -1.59 7.78
CA HIS A 61 -13.83 -1.06 9.08
C HIS A 61 -13.13 -1.80 10.23
N ASP A 62 -13.04 -3.12 10.12
CA ASP A 62 -12.35 -3.95 11.10
C ASP A 62 -10.84 -3.65 11.14
N TYR A 63 -10.20 -3.40 10.00
CA TYR A 63 -8.79 -2.96 9.95
C TYR A 63 -8.60 -1.66 10.72
N GLU A 64 -9.46 -0.67 10.50
CA GLU A 64 -9.39 0.62 11.19
C GLU A 64 -9.43 0.42 12.72
N LYS A 65 -10.37 -0.35 13.19
CA LYS A 65 -10.53 -0.64 14.62
C LYS A 65 -9.33 -1.39 15.17
N TRP A 66 -8.92 -2.44 14.47
CA TRP A 66 -7.80 -3.29 14.89
C TRP A 66 -6.49 -2.50 14.95
N LEU A 67 -6.21 -1.67 13.95
CA LEU A 67 -5.00 -0.85 13.93
C LEU A 67 -5.01 0.20 15.03
N GLU A 68 -6.16 0.81 15.32
CA GLU A 68 -6.27 1.77 16.42
C GLU A 68 -6.13 1.10 17.81
N GLU A 69 -6.53 -0.15 17.93
CA GLU A 69 -6.31 -0.91 19.17
C GLU A 69 -4.83 -1.26 19.37
N LEU A 70 -4.14 -1.62 18.30
CA LEU A 70 -2.72 -2.00 18.36
C LEU A 70 -1.80 -0.78 18.48
N ALA A 71 -2.10 0.28 17.76
CA ALA A 71 -1.28 1.49 17.70
C ALA A 71 -2.19 2.71 17.65
N PRO A 72 -2.81 3.09 18.79
CA PRO A 72 -3.73 4.22 18.81
C PRO A 72 -3.01 5.53 18.49
N HIS A 73 -3.67 6.42 17.74
CA HIS A 73 -3.13 7.73 17.45
C HIS A 73 -3.04 8.59 18.72
N GLU A 74 -4.06 8.52 19.56
CA GLU A 74 -4.13 9.24 20.82
C GLU A 74 -3.89 8.31 22.02
N PRO A 75 -3.27 8.78 23.11
CA PRO A 75 -2.65 10.10 23.27
C PRO A 75 -1.32 10.18 22.51
N ILE A 76 -1.09 11.31 21.85
CA ILE A 76 0.10 11.54 21.02
C ILE A 76 1.38 11.42 21.85
N ASP A 77 1.37 11.95 23.06
CA ASP A 77 2.55 12.09 23.90
C ASP A 77 3.01 10.78 24.56
N HIS A 78 2.30 9.67 24.39
CA HIS A 78 2.78 8.42 24.96
C HIS A 78 3.82 7.70 24.07
N TYR A 79 4.07 8.22 22.88
CA TYR A 79 5.09 7.66 21.98
C TYR A 79 6.39 8.48 22.04
N HIS A 80 7.51 7.79 22.20
CA HIS A 80 8.83 8.44 22.22
C HIS A 80 9.16 9.11 20.87
N HIS A 81 8.72 8.56 19.76
CA HIS A 81 8.92 9.17 18.45
C HIS A 81 8.33 10.58 18.40
N ASN A 82 7.21 10.80 19.07
CA ASN A 82 6.51 12.08 19.07
C ASN A 82 7.19 13.13 19.96
N ASP A 83 8.17 12.73 20.77
CA ASP A 83 8.98 13.67 21.58
C ASP A 83 9.75 14.65 20.70
N THR A 84 9.97 14.32 19.42
CA THR A 84 10.67 15.18 18.46
C THR A 84 9.78 16.27 17.84
N GLY A 85 8.53 16.40 18.29
CA GLY A 85 7.56 17.33 17.72
C GLY A 85 6.67 16.70 16.65
N GLU A 86 6.83 15.41 16.36
CA GLU A 86 5.97 14.67 15.43
C GLU A 86 4.69 14.20 16.12
N ASP A 87 3.71 13.79 15.31
CA ASP A 87 2.43 13.28 15.81
C ASP A 87 2.07 11.94 15.15
N ASN A 88 3.03 11.26 14.54
CA ASN A 88 2.77 10.17 13.60
C ASN A 88 3.44 8.84 13.97
N ALA A 89 3.81 8.65 15.23
CA ALA A 89 4.40 7.38 15.68
C ALA A 89 3.50 6.20 15.36
N ASP A 90 2.20 6.34 15.56
CA ASP A 90 1.21 5.31 15.26
C ASP A 90 1.20 4.93 13.78
N ALA A 91 1.41 5.90 12.90
CA ALA A 91 1.45 5.67 11.46
C ALA A 91 2.63 4.79 11.05
N HIS A 92 3.79 4.99 11.68
CA HIS A 92 4.97 4.13 11.47
C HIS A 92 4.69 2.69 11.91
N LEU A 93 4.01 2.53 13.03
CA LEU A 93 3.68 1.20 13.58
C LEU A 93 2.64 0.50 12.71
N LYS A 94 1.63 1.22 12.25
CA LYS A 94 0.61 0.69 11.34
C LYS A 94 1.25 0.22 10.02
N ARG A 95 2.13 1.05 9.44
CA ARG A 95 2.90 0.68 8.26
C ARG A 95 3.73 -0.59 8.51
N GLN A 96 4.36 -0.70 9.66
CA GLN A 96 5.20 -1.85 10.00
C GLN A 96 4.37 -3.14 10.03
N ILE A 97 3.15 -3.08 10.54
CA ILE A 97 2.25 -4.25 10.60
C ILE A 97 1.68 -4.59 9.22
N MET A 98 1.21 -3.58 8.49
CA MET A 98 0.52 -3.79 7.19
C MET A 98 1.49 -4.09 6.05
N GLY A 99 2.73 -3.70 6.19
CA GLY A 99 3.78 -4.05 5.23
C GLY A 99 4.14 -2.95 4.25
N ARG A 100 5.32 -3.11 3.65
CA ARG A 100 5.90 -2.15 2.72
C ARG A 100 5.52 -2.43 1.28
N GLU A 101 5.49 -3.69 0.86
CA GLU A 101 5.34 -4.08 -0.54
C GLU A 101 4.61 -5.41 -0.69
N VAL A 102 4.15 -5.62 -1.91
CA VAL A 102 3.65 -6.91 -2.37
C VAL A 102 4.34 -7.28 -3.67
N VAL A 103 4.46 -8.57 -3.93
CA VAL A 103 4.91 -9.10 -5.21
C VAL A 103 3.82 -10.02 -5.74
N VAL A 104 3.39 -9.77 -6.97
CA VAL A 104 2.34 -10.56 -7.63
C VAL A 104 2.94 -11.17 -8.90
N ALA A 105 2.71 -12.45 -9.12
CA ALA A 105 3.09 -13.11 -10.37
C ALA A 105 2.28 -12.54 -11.53
N ILE A 106 2.93 -12.49 -12.71
CA ILE A 106 2.25 -12.19 -13.97
C ILE A 106 2.25 -13.49 -14.78
N THR A 107 1.07 -13.95 -15.15
CA THR A 107 0.87 -15.16 -15.94
C THR A 107 -0.04 -14.83 -17.13
N ASP A 108 0.35 -15.20 -18.33
CA ASP A 108 -0.40 -14.89 -19.55
C ASP A 108 -0.75 -13.40 -19.69
N GLY A 109 0.15 -12.53 -19.25
CA GLY A 109 -0.02 -11.08 -19.36
C GLY A 109 -0.94 -10.45 -18.32
N GLN A 110 -1.33 -11.18 -17.29
CA GLN A 110 -2.25 -10.70 -16.26
C GLN A 110 -1.70 -10.97 -14.87
N LEU A 111 -2.10 -10.15 -13.90
CA LEU A 111 -1.82 -10.43 -12.49
C LEU A 111 -2.49 -11.73 -12.09
N ASP A 112 -1.71 -12.63 -11.51
CA ASP A 112 -2.18 -13.98 -11.16
C ASP A 112 -2.64 -13.98 -9.70
N PHE A 113 -3.91 -13.67 -9.52
CA PHE A 113 -4.55 -13.52 -8.21
C PHE A 113 -5.42 -14.71 -7.83
N GLY A 114 -5.53 -14.96 -6.54
CA GLY A 114 -6.67 -15.69 -5.99
C GLY A 114 -7.95 -14.84 -6.13
N PRO A 115 -9.14 -15.47 -6.00
CA PRO A 115 -10.40 -14.82 -6.39
C PRO A 115 -10.76 -13.54 -5.63
N TRP A 116 -10.24 -13.34 -4.44
CA TRP A 116 -10.58 -12.19 -3.60
C TRP A 116 -9.39 -11.26 -3.32
N GLU A 117 -8.27 -11.49 -4.00
CA GLU A 117 -7.08 -10.66 -3.81
C GLU A 117 -7.22 -9.33 -4.55
N THR A 118 -7.07 -8.25 -3.81
CA THR A 118 -7.13 -6.86 -4.32
C THR A 118 -5.96 -6.09 -3.73
N ILE A 119 -5.28 -5.30 -4.54
CA ILE A 119 -4.13 -4.50 -4.09
C ILE A 119 -4.61 -3.17 -3.53
N PHE A 120 -4.19 -2.85 -2.32
CA PHE A 120 -4.51 -1.60 -1.64
C PHE A 120 -3.27 -0.79 -1.32
N TYR A 121 -3.41 0.53 -1.44
CA TYR A 121 -2.53 1.49 -0.83
C TYR A 121 -3.13 1.89 0.53
N GLY A 122 -2.35 1.74 1.60
CA GLY A 122 -2.76 2.14 2.95
C GLY A 122 -2.08 3.44 3.35
N GLU A 123 -2.87 4.45 3.72
CA GLU A 123 -2.38 5.73 4.20
C GLU A 123 -2.61 5.84 5.69
N PHE A 124 -1.56 6.17 6.45
CA PHE A 124 -1.68 6.30 7.90
C PHE A 124 -1.29 7.67 8.44
N ASP A 125 -0.76 8.55 7.57
CA ASP A 125 -0.36 9.92 7.92
C ASP A 125 -0.56 10.82 6.70
N GLY A 126 -1.79 11.04 6.31
CA GLY A 126 -2.18 11.73 5.10
C GLY A 126 -1.76 13.20 5.04
N LYS A 127 -2.26 13.92 4.01
CA LYS A 127 -2.05 15.35 3.77
C LYS A 127 -0.72 15.70 3.10
N ARG A 128 0.10 14.74 2.71
CA ARG A 128 1.32 14.96 1.94
C ARG A 128 1.40 13.99 0.77
N ASN A 129 2.15 14.37 -0.25
CA ASN A 129 2.36 13.50 -1.42
C ASN A 129 3.25 12.34 -1.04
N LYS A 130 2.84 11.12 -1.41
CA LYS A 130 3.59 9.90 -1.19
C LYS A 130 3.59 9.08 -2.47
N ARG A 131 4.68 8.37 -2.72
CA ARG A 131 4.84 7.60 -3.95
C ARG A 131 4.75 6.10 -3.68
N VAL A 132 4.25 5.40 -4.69
CA VAL A 132 4.29 3.94 -4.77
C VAL A 132 5.09 3.59 -6.01
N LEU A 133 6.15 2.83 -5.81
CA LEU A 133 6.96 2.30 -6.90
C LEU A 133 6.30 1.05 -7.45
N VAL A 134 6.13 0.99 -8.76
CA VAL A 134 5.71 -0.22 -9.45
C VAL A 134 6.85 -0.64 -10.36
N LYS A 135 7.35 -1.86 -10.15
CA LYS A 135 8.41 -2.43 -10.99
C LYS A 135 7.94 -3.77 -11.53
N ILE A 136 7.97 -3.89 -12.84
CA ILE A 136 7.53 -5.09 -13.56
C ILE A 136 8.71 -5.62 -14.35
N ILE A 137 9.03 -6.89 -14.18
CA ILE A 137 10.11 -7.56 -14.92
C ILE A 137 9.62 -8.92 -15.41
N GLY A 138 10.10 -9.33 -16.58
CA GLY A 138 9.78 -10.64 -17.12
C GLY A 138 9.97 -10.73 -18.64
N GLU A 139 9.36 -11.73 -19.22
CA GLU A 139 9.41 -11.99 -20.66
C GLU A 139 8.11 -11.63 -21.35
#